data_dcb10d80bc8ae415a622400a7362077e
#
_entry.id   dcb10d80bc8ae415a622400a7362077e
#
_cell.length_a   1.000
_cell.length_b   1.000
_cell.length_c   1.000
_cell.angle_alpha   90.00
_cell.angle_beta   90.00
_cell.angle_gamma   90.00
#
_symmetry.space_group_name_H-M   'P 1'
#
loop_
_entity.id
_entity.type
_entity.pdbx_description
1 polymer ?
#
loop_
_entity_poly.entity_id
_entity_poly.type
_entity_poly.pdbx_seq_one_letter_code
_entity_poly.pdbx_strand_id
1 'polypeptide(L)'
;MPHVIEPSLGVDRTLLAVLSAAYTEDEVPNDKGEVEKRTLLKFSPKIAPIKAAVFPLLKNKPELVERAQALYKKLQRRWNVFFDASGAIGRRYRRQDEIGTPFCITIDFDTIEKDDTVTLRDRDTCEQRRVSEAQLISYTKVDSFSVDRLKDRWKRMGIPRIIMPVKHAVDAYELIYNTTY
;
A
#
# COMPACT_ATOMS: atom_id res chain seq x y z
N MET A 1 35.69 25.65 -15.85
CA MET A 1 35.29 25.39 -14.47
C MET A 1 34.09 24.41 -14.52
N PRO A 2 34.11 23.28 -13.81
CA PRO A 2 32.94 22.40 -13.72
C PRO A 2 31.87 23.08 -12.89
N HIS A 3 30.62 23.02 -13.37
CA HIS A 3 29.45 23.42 -12.59
C HIS A 3 28.91 22.22 -11.89
N VAL A 4 28.72 22.29 -10.57
CA VAL A 4 28.18 21.22 -9.73
C VAL A 4 26.84 21.66 -9.15
N ILE A 5 25.82 20.82 -9.26
CA ILE A 5 24.54 20.98 -8.56
C ILE A 5 24.51 19.89 -7.49
N GLU A 6 24.55 20.29 -6.23
CA GLU A 6 24.55 19.39 -5.07
C GLU A 6 23.29 19.60 -4.23
N PRO A 7 22.17 18.90 -4.54
CA PRO A 7 20.98 18.96 -3.70
C PRO A 7 21.20 18.15 -2.42
N SER A 8 20.84 18.71 -1.27
CA SER A 8 20.79 18.00 0.00
C SER A 8 19.39 18.05 0.59
N LEU A 9 18.96 16.95 1.21
CA LEU A 9 17.63 16.81 1.80
C LEU A 9 17.72 16.13 3.17
N GLY A 10 17.08 16.72 4.19
CA GLY A 10 16.97 16.13 5.52
C GLY A 10 15.85 15.08 5.54
N VAL A 11 16.16 13.83 5.89
CA VAL A 11 15.20 12.73 5.93
C VAL A 11 14.07 13.01 6.92
N ASP A 12 14.39 13.43 8.15
CA ASP A 12 13.40 13.70 9.19
C ASP A 12 12.45 14.83 8.81
N ARG A 13 12.98 15.89 8.21
CA ARG A 13 12.16 17.02 7.73
C ARG A 13 11.23 16.59 6.58
N THR A 14 11.72 15.74 5.69
CA THR A 14 10.90 15.18 4.60
C THR A 14 9.81 14.28 5.16
N LEU A 15 10.13 13.42 6.12
CA LEU A 15 9.15 12.57 6.79
C LEU A 15 8.06 13.42 7.46
N LEU A 16 8.44 14.45 8.23
CA LEU A 16 7.49 15.35 8.88
C LEU A 16 6.59 16.06 7.86
N ALA A 17 7.15 16.55 6.77
CA ALA A 17 6.40 17.20 5.70
C ALA A 17 5.39 16.24 5.05
N VAL A 18 5.80 14.99 4.78
CA VAL A 18 4.92 13.95 4.21
C VAL A 18 3.80 13.57 5.17
N LEU A 19 4.09 13.39 6.46
CA LEU A 19 3.08 13.11 7.48
C LEU A 19 2.09 14.25 7.62
N SER A 20 2.58 15.49 7.71
CA SER A 20 1.75 16.69 7.82
C SER A 20 0.85 16.89 6.61
N ALA A 21 1.36 16.64 5.40
CA ALA A 21 0.59 16.73 4.17
C ALA A 21 -0.43 15.60 3.99
N ALA A 22 -0.17 14.43 4.58
CA ALA A 22 -1.05 13.27 4.49
C ALA A 22 -2.16 13.28 5.55
N TYR A 23 -1.95 13.96 6.67
CA TYR A 23 -2.95 14.03 7.75
C TYR A 23 -4.24 14.67 7.27
N THR A 24 -5.35 13.98 7.45
CA THR A 24 -6.67 14.41 6.99
C THR A 24 -7.73 13.96 8.00
N GLU A 25 -8.68 14.83 8.24
CA GLU A 25 -9.92 14.50 8.94
C GLU A 25 -11.06 14.62 7.94
N ASP A 26 -11.84 13.57 7.81
CA ASP A 26 -13.03 13.56 6.96
C ASP A 26 -14.25 12.99 7.70
N GLU A 27 -15.40 13.09 7.08
CA GLU A 27 -16.65 12.57 7.59
C GLU A 27 -17.19 11.53 6.63
N VAL A 28 -17.42 10.31 7.13
CA VAL A 28 -17.96 9.22 6.34
C VAL A 28 -19.21 8.65 7.01
N PRO A 29 -20.23 8.25 6.23
CA PRO A 29 -21.38 7.55 6.78
C PRO A 29 -20.95 6.18 7.33
N ASN A 30 -21.40 5.87 8.54
CA ASN A 30 -21.24 4.53 9.10
C ASN A 30 -22.34 3.59 8.58
N ASP A 31 -22.26 2.30 8.93
CA ASP A 31 -23.24 1.28 8.53
C ASP A 31 -24.68 1.58 8.99
N LYS A 32 -24.87 2.52 9.90
CA LYS A 32 -26.16 2.97 10.41
C LYS A 32 -26.66 4.24 9.72
N GLY A 33 -25.90 4.80 8.79
CA GLY A 33 -26.22 6.06 8.11
C GLY A 33 -25.92 7.32 8.92
N GLU A 34 -25.26 7.19 10.08
CA GLU A 34 -24.79 8.34 10.86
C GLU A 34 -23.43 8.78 10.34
N VAL A 35 -23.20 10.09 10.36
CA VAL A 35 -21.92 10.68 9.96
C VAL A 35 -20.91 10.51 11.10
N GLU A 36 -19.81 9.83 10.82
CA GLU A 36 -18.75 9.60 11.78
C GLU A 36 -17.45 10.28 11.31
N LYS A 37 -16.83 11.05 12.21
CA LYS A 37 -15.52 11.67 11.95
C LYS A 37 -14.45 10.59 11.89
N ARG A 38 -13.61 10.69 10.88
CA ARG A 38 -12.51 9.78 10.63
C ARG A 38 -11.21 10.56 10.50
N THR A 39 -10.18 10.11 11.22
CA THR A 39 -8.80 10.57 11.04
C THR A 39 -8.04 9.57 10.20
N LEU A 40 -7.32 10.01 9.19
CA LEU A 40 -6.55 9.16 8.30
C LEU A 40 -5.28 9.82 7.81
N LEU A 41 -4.31 8.98 7.41
CA LEU A 41 -3.14 9.44 6.67
C LEU A 41 -3.32 9.16 5.17
N LYS A 42 -3.54 10.22 4.41
CA LYS A 42 -3.84 10.13 2.97
C LYS A 42 -2.57 10.02 2.12
N PHE A 43 -1.75 9.00 2.40
CA PHE A 43 -0.56 8.74 1.62
C PHE A 43 -0.90 8.35 0.18
N SER A 44 -0.11 8.83 -0.76
CA SER A 44 -0.11 8.25 -2.11
C SER A 44 0.21 6.75 -2.03
N PRO A 45 -0.47 5.88 -2.80
CA PRO A 45 -0.16 4.45 -2.82
C PRO A 45 1.32 4.13 -3.09
N LYS A 46 2.02 5.02 -3.79
CA LYS A 46 3.46 4.87 -4.10
C LYS A 46 4.37 4.99 -2.88
N ILE A 47 4.00 5.83 -1.91
CA ILE A 47 4.81 6.10 -0.71
C ILE A 47 4.24 5.50 0.57
N ALA A 48 2.99 5.01 0.56
CA ALA A 48 2.39 4.37 1.71
C ALA A 48 3.28 3.22 2.21
N PRO A 49 3.60 3.15 3.53
CA PRO A 49 4.48 2.10 4.07
C PRO A 49 3.88 0.70 3.88
N ILE A 50 2.57 0.57 4.11
CA ILE A 50 1.81 -0.65 3.86
C ILE A 50 0.95 -0.40 2.62
N LYS A 51 1.08 -1.26 1.62
CA LYS A 51 0.40 -1.08 0.33
C LYS A 51 -1.03 -1.61 0.34
N ALA A 52 -1.23 -2.71 1.04
CA ALA A 52 -2.54 -3.34 1.18
C ALA A 52 -2.65 -4.06 2.53
N ALA A 53 -3.89 -4.21 3.02
CA ALA A 53 -4.18 -5.05 4.16
C ALA A 53 -5.15 -6.16 3.75
N VAL A 54 -4.97 -7.36 4.26
CA VAL A 54 -5.79 -8.53 3.95
C VAL A 54 -6.53 -8.98 5.20
N PHE A 55 -7.83 -9.13 5.08
CA PHE A 55 -8.71 -9.52 6.19
C PHE A 55 -9.60 -10.70 5.81
N PRO A 56 -9.69 -11.73 6.66
CA PRO A 56 -10.84 -12.64 6.61
C PRO A 56 -12.09 -11.92 7.16
N LEU A 57 -13.23 -12.05 6.52
CA LEU A 57 -14.47 -11.42 7.02
C LEU A 57 -14.76 -11.87 8.45
N LEU A 58 -14.68 -13.17 8.70
CA LEU A 58 -14.89 -13.79 10.02
C LEU A 58 -13.64 -14.58 10.45
N LYS A 59 -13.18 -14.33 11.68
CA LYS A 59 -12.06 -15.06 12.29
C LYS A 59 -12.42 -16.52 12.69
N ASN A 60 -13.69 -16.80 12.88
CA ASN A 60 -14.19 -18.10 13.39
C ASN A 60 -14.38 -19.14 12.27
N LYS A 61 -14.13 -18.78 11.03
CA LYS A 61 -14.21 -19.64 9.85
C LYS A 61 -12.81 -19.94 9.34
N PRO A 62 -12.29 -21.15 9.56
CA PRO A 62 -10.92 -21.50 9.17
C PRO A 62 -10.68 -21.35 7.66
N GLU A 63 -11.65 -21.70 6.83
CA GLU A 63 -11.58 -21.58 5.37
C GLU A 63 -11.31 -20.15 4.91
N LEU A 64 -12.01 -19.16 5.50
CA LEU A 64 -11.79 -17.74 5.21
C LEU A 64 -10.40 -17.28 5.65
N VAL A 65 -9.95 -17.75 6.82
CA VAL A 65 -8.64 -17.40 7.38
C VAL A 65 -7.52 -18.00 6.54
N GLU A 66 -7.61 -19.27 6.17
CA GLU A 66 -6.62 -19.94 5.32
C GLU A 66 -6.52 -19.29 3.94
N ARG A 67 -7.66 -18.98 3.32
CA ARG A 67 -7.70 -18.30 2.04
C ARG A 67 -7.09 -16.91 2.12
N ALA A 68 -7.40 -16.15 3.18
CA ALA A 68 -6.83 -14.83 3.42
C ALA A 68 -5.30 -14.90 3.66
N GLN A 69 -4.83 -15.89 4.40
CA GLN A 69 -3.39 -16.11 4.61
C GLN A 69 -2.68 -16.51 3.33
N ALA A 70 -3.29 -17.33 2.49
CA ALA A 70 -2.74 -17.71 1.19
C ALA A 70 -2.56 -16.47 0.29
N LEU A 71 -3.59 -15.62 0.21
CA LEU A 71 -3.52 -14.37 -0.53
C LEU A 71 -2.48 -13.42 0.05
N TYR A 72 -2.45 -13.27 1.38
CA TYR A 72 -1.45 -12.46 2.08
C TYR A 72 -0.02 -12.87 1.69
N LYS A 73 0.32 -14.17 1.80
CA LYS A 73 1.65 -14.69 1.43
C LYS A 73 1.98 -14.46 -0.04
N LYS A 74 0.99 -14.54 -0.93
CA LYS A 74 1.15 -14.27 -2.35
C LYS A 74 1.47 -12.80 -2.62
N LEU A 75 0.75 -11.87 -1.98
CA LEU A 75 0.94 -10.44 -2.14
C LEU A 75 2.21 -9.93 -1.45
N GLN A 76 2.60 -10.53 -0.32
CA GLN A 76 3.80 -10.17 0.45
C GLN A 76 5.09 -10.31 -0.37
N ARG A 77 5.12 -11.19 -1.36
CA ARG A 77 6.25 -11.34 -2.29
C ARG A 77 6.47 -10.10 -3.16
N ARG A 78 5.50 -9.21 -3.23
CA ARG A 78 5.51 -8.06 -4.13
C ARG A 78 5.40 -6.72 -3.39
N TRP A 79 4.65 -6.69 -2.29
CA TRP A 79 4.34 -5.48 -1.55
C TRP A 79 4.51 -5.70 -0.06
N ASN A 80 4.71 -4.62 0.68
CA ASN A 80 4.51 -4.65 2.12
C ASN A 80 3.01 -4.70 2.41
N VAL A 81 2.54 -5.82 2.91
CA VAL A 81 1.13 -6.14 3.16
C VAL A 81 0.92 -6.44 4.63
N PHE A 82 -0.21 -6.02 5.16
CA PHE A 82 -0.60 -6.29 6.54
C PHE A 82 -1.72 -7.32 6.59
N PHE A 83 -1.69 -8.22 7.58
CA PHE A 83 -2.74 -9.18 7.83
C PHE A 83 -3.36 -8.94 9.19
N ASP A 84 -4.70 -8.88 9.28
CA ASP A 84 -5.41 -8.71 10.55
C ASP A 84 -6.71 -9.53 10.56
N ALA A 85 -6.89 -10.32 11.63
CA ALA A 85 -8.10 -11.08 11.90
C ALA A 85 -8.76 -10.67 13.23
N SER A 86 -8.26 -9.60 13.89
CA SER A 86 -8.72 -9.22 15.22
C SER A 86 -9.86 -8.22 15.22
N GLY A 87 -10.91 -8.48 15.99
CA GLY A 87 -12.07 -7.60 16.16
C GLY A 87 -13.01 -7.57 14.95
N ALA A 88 -13.94 -6.63 14.95
CA ALA A 88 -14.89 -6.41 13.87
C ALA A 88 -14.24 -5.84 12.63
N ILE A 89 -14.77 -6.14 11.43
CA ILE A 89 -14.21 -5.71 10.14
C ILE A 89 -14.12 -4.20 10.02
N GLY A 90 -15.13 -3.45 10.47
CA GLY A 90 -15.11 -1.99 10.44
C GLY A 90 -13.97 -1.37 11.26
N ARG A 91 -13.62 -1.97 12.42
CA ARG A 91 -12.48 -1.54 13.23
C ARG A 91 -11.13 -1.82 12.53
N ARG A 92 -11.04 -2.89 11.76
CA ARG A 92 -9.85 -3.21 10.98
C ARG A 92 -9.65 -2.19 9.86
N TYR A 93 -10.70 -1.82 9.16
CA TYR A 93 -10.66 -0.75 8.16
C TYR A 93 -10.17 0.56 8.77
N ARG A 94 -10.75 0.96 9.91
CA ARG A 94 -10.37 2.20 10.59
C ARG A 94 -8.90 2.24 10.97
N ARG A 95 -8.37 1.17 11.58
CA ARG A 95 -6.93 1.07 11.89
C ARG A 95 -6.04 1.25 10.67
N GLN A 96 -6.46 0.71 9.52
CA GLN A 96 -5.69 0.85 8.28
C GLN A 96 -5.83 2.25 7.66
N ASP A 97 -6.98 2.87 7.78
CA ASP A 97 -7.18 4.25 7.35
C ASP A 97 -6.28 5.20 8.17
N GLU A 98 -6.20 5.01 9.50
CA GLU A 98 -5.35 5.79 10.42
C GLU A 98 -3.86 5.69 10.07
N ILE A 99 -3.35 4.50 9.77
CA ILE A 99 -1.93 4.30 9.41
C ILE A 99 -1.64 4.58 7.93
N GLY A 100 -2.65 4.88 7.15
CA GLY A 100 -2.52 5.33 5.77
C GLY A 100 -2.40 4.21 4.72
N THR A 101 -2.88 2.99 5.02
CA THR A 101 -2.93 1.90 4.04
C THR A 101 -3.96 2.22 2.95
N PRO A 102 -3.58 2.31 1.66
CA PRO A 102 -4.49 2.77 0.61
C PRO A 102 -5.57 1.76 0.24
N PHE A 103 -5.30 0.46 0.39
CA PHE A 103 -6.21 -0.60 -0.04
C PHE A 103 -6.43 -1.65 1.04
N CYS A 104 -7.69 -2.04 1.25
CA CYS A 104 -8.05 -3.15 2.12
C CYS A 104 -8.74 -4.24 1.30
N ILE A 105 -8.30 -5.48 1.47
CA ILE A 105 -8.78 -6.66 0.75
C ILE A 105 -9.49 -7.55 1.74
N THR A 106 -10.77 -7.82 1.52
CA THR A 106 -11.56 -8.69 2.38
C THR A 106 -11.92 -9.99 1.66
N ILE A 107 -11.64 -11.09 2.33
CA ILE A 107 -12.05 -12.44 1.92
C ILE A 107 -13.38 -12.75 2.61
N ASP A 108 -14.40 -12.91 1.81
CA ASP A 108 -15.77 -13.17 2.23
C ASP A 108 -16.28 -14.55 1.74
N PHE A 109 -17.52 -14.89 2.04
CA PHE A 109 -18.11 -16.17 1.63
C PHE A 109 -18.23 -16.31 0.11
N ASP A 110 -18.57 -15.21 -0.58
CA ASP A 110 -18.66 -15.22 -2.03
C ASP A 110 -17.31 -15.53 -2.70
N THR A 111 -16.19 -15.16 -2.05
CA THR A 111 -14.84 -15.52 -2.52
C THR A 111 -14.62 -17.02 -2.59
N ILE A 112 -15.22 -17.78 -1.67
CA ILE A 112 -15.06 -19.25 -1.58
C ILE A 112 -16.10 -19.95 -2.42
N GLU A 113 -17.35 -19.47 -2.39
CA GLU A 113 -18.50 -20.20 -2.93
C GLU A 113 -18.75 -19.94 -4.42
N LYS A 114 -18.33 -18.77 -4.97
CA LYS A 114 -18.78 -18.37 -6.30
C LYS A 114 -17.66 -18.23 -7.34
N ASP A 115 -16.66 -17.35 -7.12
CA ASP A 115 -15.89 -16.87 -8.28
C ASP A 115 -14.45 -16.47 -7.99
N ASP A 116 -13.86 -16.87 -6.89
CA ASP A 116 -12.47 -16.50 -6.52
C ASP A 116 -12.20 -14.96 -6.54
N THR A 117 -13.25 -14.13 -6.51
CA THR A 117 -13.10 -12.69 -6.42
C THR A 117 -13.01 -12.24 -4.97
N VAL A 118 -12.37 -11.11 -4.72
CA VAL A 118 -12.21 -10.54 -3.39
C VAL A 118 -12.82 -9.14 -3.34
N THR A 119 -13.22 -8.70 -2.16
CA THR A 119 -13.70 -7.34 -1.96
C THR A 119 -12.51 -6.41 -1.73
N LEU A 120 -12.28 -5.48 -2.66
CA LEU A 120 -11.28 -4.42 -2.56
C LEU A 120 -11.95 -3.13 -2.12
N ARG A 121 -11.49 -2.57 -0.99
CA ARG A 121 -11.92 -1.26 -0.48
C ARG A 121 -10.81 -0.24 -0.69
N ASP A 122 -11.17 0.90 -1.26
CA ASP A 122 -10.30 2.06 -1.36
C ASP A 122 -10.44 2.92 -0.10
N ARG A 123 -9.31 3.37 0.49
CA ARG A 123 -9.27 4.22 1.69
C ARG A 123 -9.90 5.58 1.44
N ASP A 124 -9.61 6.19 0.28
CA ASP A 124 -9.95 7.59 0.03
C ASP A 124 -11.44 7.78 -0.29
N THR A 125 -12.01 6.85 -1.04
CA THR A 125 -13.43 6.90 -1.45
C THR A 125 -14.35 6.06 -0.58
N CYS A 126 -13.80 5.14 0.24
CA CYS A 126 -14.52 4.08 0.96
C CYS A 126 -15.30 3.12 0.04
N GLU A 127 -15.18 3.26 -1.27
CA GLU A 127 -15.82 2.35 -2.20
C GLU A 127 -15.31 0.93 -2.08
N GLN A 128 -16.23 -0.01 -2.15
CA GLN A 128 -15.94 -1.42 -2.19
C GLN A 128 -16.33 -1.99 -3.56
N ARG A 129 -15.44 -2.78 -4.14
CA ARG A 129 -15.68 -3.44 -5.44
C ARG A 129 -15.15 -4.85 -5.44
N ARG A 130 -15.82 -5.71 -6.19
CA ARG A 130 -15.36 -7.08 -6.42
C ARG A 130 -14.30 -7.08 -7.52
N VAL A 131 -13.18 -7.72 -7.27
CA VAL A 131 -12.07 -7.86 -8.20
C VAL A 131 -11.48 -9.26 -8.13
N SER A 132 -11.05 -9.80 -9.25
CA SER A 132 -10.28 -11.06 -9.24
C SER A 132 -8.87 -10.82 -8.70
N GLU A 133 -8.26 -11.86 -8.15
CA GLU A 133 -6.87 -11.77 -7.66
C GLU A 133 -5.88 -11.28 -8.74
N ALA A 134 -6.10 -11.68 -9.99
CA ALA A 134 -5.27 -11.23 -11.11
C ALA A 134 -5.39 -9.72 -11.36
N GLN A 135 -6.57 -9.18 -11.15
CA GLN A 135 -6.85 -7.76 -11.33
C GLN A 135 -6.37 -6.90 -10.15
N LEU A 136 -6.20 -7.46 -8.95
CA LEU A 136 -5.75 -6.70 -7.77
C LEU A 136 -4.53 -5.84 -8.06
N ILE A 137 -3.55 -6.40 -8.76
CA ILE A 137 -2.30 -5.72 -9.10
C ILE A 137 -2.53 -4.52 -10.03
N SER A 138 -3.44 -4.65 -10.98
CA SER A 138 -3.76 -3.56 -11.92
C SER A 138 -4.60 -2.46 -11.27
N TYR A 139 -5.54 -2.83 -10.40
CA TYR A 139 -6.41 -1.87 -9.72
C TYR A 139 -5.68 -1.04 -8.68
N THR A 140 -4.76 -1.62 -7.95
CA THR A 140 -4.05 -0.92 -6.88
C THR A 140 -3.10 0.15 -7.40
N LYS A 141 -2.78 0.16 -8.73
CA LYS A 141 -1.84 1.11 -9.36
C LYS A 141 -0.56 1.32 -8.55
N VAL A 142 -0.26 0.40 -7.64
CA VAL A 142 0.98 0.35 -6.91
C VAL A 142 2.02 -0.15 -7.90
N ASP A 143 2.45 0.72 -8.78
CA ASP A 143 3.63 0.46 -9.57
C ASP A 143 4.78 0.24 -8.58
N SER A 144 5.30 -0.96 -8.56
CA SER A 144 6.57 -1.20 -7.91
C SER A 144 7.54 -0.16 -8.45
N PHE A 145 8.24 0.51 -7.54
CA PHE A 145 9.33 1.41 -7.91
C PHE A 145 10.36 0.57 -8.70
N SER A 146 10.28 0.64 -10.01
CA SER A 146 11.16 -0.13 -10.87
C SER A 146 12.40 0.71 -11.10
N VAL A 147 13.53 0.19 -10.66
CA VAL A 147 14.85 0.77 -10.95
C VAL A 147 15.04 0.95 -12.47
N ASP A 148 14.46 0.07 -13.27
CA ASP A 148 14.52 0.15 -14.71
C ASP A 148 13.73 1.34 -15.26
N ARG A 149 12.60 1.70 -14.68
CA ARG A 149 11.88 2.94 -15.03
C ARG A 149 12.68 4.20 -14.68
N LEU A 150 13.45 4.19 -13.59
CA LEU A 150 14.37 5.28 -13.28
C LEU A 150 15.51 5.36 -14.30
N LYS A 151 16.11 4.23 -14.64
CA LYS A 151 17.17 4.16 -15.66
C LYS A 151 16.67 4.67 -17.01
N ASP A 152 15.45 4.30 -17.41
CA ASP A 152 14.84 4.77 -18.66
C ASP A 152 14.47 6.25 -18.62
N ARG A 153 14.03 6.75 -17.46
CA ARG A 153 13.77 8.19 -17.28
C ARG A 153 15.07 9.00 -17.35
N TRP A 154 16.14 8.50 -16.75
CA TRP A 154 17.47 9.15 -16.81
C TRP A 154 18.05 9.15 -18.21
N LYS A 155 17.91 8.03 -18.94
CA LYS A 155 18.27 7.97 -20.36
C LYS A 155 17.57 9.05 -21.19
N ARG A 156 16.25 9.20 -20.96
CA ARG A 156 15.43 10.22 -21.67
C ARG A 156 15.82 11.66 -21.31
N MET A 157 16.28 11.90 -20.08
CA MET A 157 16.74 13.21 -19.62
C MET A 157 18.18 13.52 -20.00
N GLY A 158 18.88 12.62 -20.71
CA GLY A 158 20.27 12.84 -21.13
C GLY A 158 21.27 12.94 -19.97
N ILE A 159 20.93 12.42 -18.79
CA ILE A 159 21.81 12.46 -17.61
C ILE A 159 22.91 11.41 -17.79
N PRO A 160 24.18 11.81 -17.89
CA PRO A 160 25.27 10.87 -18.11
C PRO A 160 25.45 9.94 -16.89
N ARG A 161 25.84 8.69 -17.17
CA ARG A 161 26.04 7.60 -16.20
C ARG A 161 27.15 7.81 -15.15
N ILE A 162 27.63 9.01 -14.94
CA ILE A 162 28.81 9.30 -14.11
C ILE A 162 28.51 9.31 -12.60
N ILE A 163 27.34 8.91 -12.16
CA ILE A 163 27.01 8.95 -10.72
C ILE A 163 27.14 7.55 -10.15
N MET A 164 28.35 7.18 -9.75
CA MET A 164 28.68 5.98 -8.99
C MET A 164 27.89 5.79 -7.68
N PRO A 165 27.51 6.85 -6.94
CA PRO A 165 26.74 6.68 -5.69
C PRO A 165 25.35 6.04 -5.87
N VAL A 166 24.76 6.13 -7.06
CA VAL A 166 23.42 5.62 -7.31
C VAL A 166 23.35 4.09 -7.31
N LYS A 167 24.41 3.42 -7.71
CA LYS A 167 24.49 1.96 -7.60
C LYS A 167 24.39 1.52 -6.14
N HIS A 168 25.12 2.16 -5.25
CA HIS A 168 25.10 1.86 -3.82
C HIS A 168 23.75 2.22 -3.16
N ALA A 169 23.10 3.29 -3.62
CA ALA A 169 21.76 3.64 -3.13
C ALA A 169 20.69 2.66 -3.62
N VAL A 170 20.84 2.12 -4.83
CA VAL A 170 19.96 1.07 -5.37
C VAL A 170 20.21 -0.25 -4.68
N ASP A 171 21.46 -0.64 -4.50
CA ASP A 171 21.86 -1.85 -3.80
C ASP A 171 21.42 -1.78 -2.32
N ALA A 172 21.53 -0.62 -1.68
CA ALA A 172 21.02 -0.38 -0.32
C ALA A 172 19.48 -0.44 -0.25
N TYR A 173 18.78 0.08 -1.26
CA TYR A 173 17.33 -0.01 -1.35
C TYR A 173 16.89 -1.48 -1.54
N GLU A 174 17.53 -2.22 -2.42
CA GLU A 174 17.29 -3.65 -2.61
C GLU A 174 17.62 -4.47 -1.36
N LEU A 175 18.67 -4.11 -0.63
CA LEU A 175 19.03 -4.74 0.64
C LEU A 175 17.99 -4.47 1.74
N ILE A 176 17.46 -3.26 1.83
CA ILE A 176 16.47 -2.85 2.84
C ILE A 176 15.09 -3.46 2.55
N TYR A 177 14.71 -3.57 1.29
CA TYR A 177 13.36 -4.03 0.91
C TYR A 177 13.27 -5.50 0.52
N ASN A 178 14.38 -6.14 0.15
CA ASN A 178 14.43 -7.57 -0.17
C ASN A 178 14.95 -8.44 0.98
N THR A 179 15.49 -7.85 2.05
CA THR A 179 15.76 -8.58 3.31
C THR A 179 14.45 -8.72 4.06
N THR A 180 13.66 -9.66 3.62
CA THR A 180 12.49 -10.14 4.37
C THR A 180 12.99 -11.00 5.52
N TYR A 181 12.71 -10.59 6.74
CA TYR A 181 12.70 -11.44 7.92
C TYR A 181 11.53 -12.43 7.87
#